data_d44fd8d1b60bcc2fe8e9733794b30c08
#
_entry.id   d44fd8d1b60bcc2fe8e9733794b30c08
#
_cell.length_a   1.000
_cell.length_b   1.000
_cell.length_c   1.000
_cell.angle_alpha   90.00
_cell.angle_beta   90.00
_cell.angle_gamma   90.00
#
_symmetry.space_group_name_H-M   'P 1'
#
loop_
_entity.id
_entity.type
_entity.pdbx_description
1 polymer ?
#
loop_
_entity_poly.entity_id
_entity_poly.type
_entity_poly.pdbx_seq_one_letter_code
_entity_poly.pdbx_strand_id
1 'polypeptide(L)'
;MSETQTRTLITAAEAAATLPSPGRLSALLLEHGTMQLRWFAPKGEDTQTPHDQDELYIIASGTGWFRRGAERVPFAPHDALFVRAGEAHRFEDTSADFATWVVFYGAKGGEG
;
A
#
# COMPACT_ATOMS: atom_id res chain seq x y z
N MET A 1 14.69 12.29 -15.02
CA MET A 1 13.44 12.35 -14.26
C MET A 1 12.51 11.23 -14.72
N SER A 2 11.92 10.52 -13.79
CA SER A 2 10.97 9.47 -14.13
C SER A 2 9.66 10.07 -14.64
N GLU A 3 9.04 9.45 -15.65
CA GLU A 3 7.73 9.87 -16.14
C GLU A 3 6.67 9.75 -15.05
N THR A 4 6.81 8.79 -14.11
CA THR A 4 5.87 8.61 -13.02
C THR A 4 5.77 9.83 -12.10
N GLN A 5 6.81 10.69 -12.05
CA GLN A 5 6.84 11.87 -11.19
C GLN A 5 5.98 13.01 -11.72
N THR A 6 5.61 12.96 -12.99
CA THR A 6 4.88 14.06 -13.64
C THR A 6 3.47 13.67 -14.07
N ARG A 7 3.02 12.45 -13.74
CA ARG A 7 1.72 11.96 -14.16
C ARG A 7 0.60 12.62 -13.36
N THR A 8 -0.43 13.08 -14.08
CA THR A 8 -1.63 13.63 -13.45
C THR A 8 -2.61 12.55 -13.07
N LEU A 9 -2.70 11.50 -13.89
CA LEU A 9 -3.67 10.43 -13.69
C LEU A 9 -2.98 9.08 -13.73
N ILE A 10 -3.30 8.25 -12.75
CA ILE A 10 -2.91 6.84 -12.72
C ILE A 10 -4.19 6.06 -12.48
N THR A 11 -4.59 5.24 -13.44
CA THR A 11 -5.83 4.47 -13.31
C THR A 11 -5.58 3.19 -12.52
N ALA A 12 -6.63 2.67 -11.90
CA ALA A 12 -6.54 1.38 -11.20
C ALA A 12 -6.19 0.24 -12.16
N ALA A 13 -6.69 0.29 -13.40
CA ALA A 13 -6.36 -0.73 -14.40
C ALA A 13 -4.87 -0.74 -14.72
N GLU A 14 -4.28 0.43 -14.89
CA GLU A 14 -2.84 0.56 -15.14
C GLU A 14 -2.04 0.09 -13.93
N ALA A 15 -2.47 0.46 -12.73
CA ALA A 15 -1.80 0.05 -11.50
C ALA A 15 -1.81 -1.47 -11.36
N ALA A 16 -2.94 -2.09 -11.62
CA ALA A 16 -3.08 -3.55 -11.53
C ALA A 16 -2.22 -4.30 -12.55
N ALA A 17 -1.91 -3.65 -13.68
CA ALA A 17 -1.07 -4.25 -14.73
C ALA A 17 0.43 -4.03 -14.49
N THR A 18 0.82 -3.22 -13.51
CA THR A 18 2.22 -2.92 -13.22
C THR A 18 2.80 -3.99 -12.30
N LEU A 19 3.93 -4.56 -12.71
CA LEU A 19 4.59 -5.59 -11.91
C LEU A 19 5.23 -4.97 -10.66
N PRO A 20 5.30 -5.72 -9.55
CA PRO A 20 6.03 -5.26 -8.37
C PRO A 20 7.47 -4.93 -8.71
N SER A 21 8.03 -3.94 -8.00
CA SER A 21 9.44 -3.56 -8.12
C SER A 21 10.33 -4.73 -7.69
N PRO A 22 11.52 -4.89 -8.29
CA PRO A 22 12.44 -5.97 -7.89
C PRO A 22 12.70 -5.96 -6.38
N GLY A 23 12.53 -7.11 -5.76
CA GLY A 23 12.74 -7.26 -4.31
C GLY A 23 11.66 -6.62 -3.44
N ARG A 24 10.57 -6.14 -4.04
CA ARG A 24 9.46 -5.51 -3.32
C ARG A 24 8.17 -6.27 -3.55
N LEU A 25 7.22 -6.11 -2.63
CA LEU A 25 5.90 -6.74 -2.72
C LEU A 25 4.89 -5.86 -3.45
N SER A 26 5.23 -4.60 -3.69
CA SER A 26 4.33 -3.64 -4.33
C SER A 26 4.96 -3.01 -5.55
N ALA A 27 4.11 -2.53 -6.48
CA ALA A 27 4.54 -1.84 -7.69
C ALA A 27 4.62 -0.34 -7.45
N LEU A 28 5.72 0.30 -7.89
CA LEU A 28 5.86 1.76 -7.79
C LEU A 28 5.14 2.40 -8.97
N LEU A 29 4.24 3.35 -8.69
CA LEU A 29 3.44 4.03 -9.71
C LEU A 29 3.82 5.50 -9.86
N LEU A 30 4.12 6.18 -8.76
CA LEU A 30 4.42 7.60 -8.76
C LEU A 30 5.36 7.90 -7.60
N GLU A 31 6.31 8.78 -7.83
CA GLU A 31 7.23 9.22 -6.78
C GLU A 31 7.43 10.72 -6.91
N HIS A 32 7.31 11.43 -5.78
CA HIS A 32 7.53 12.86 -5.74
C HIS A 32 7.95 13.25 -4.32
N GLY A 33 9.16 13.81 -4.18
CA GLY A 33 9.70 14.12 -2.87
C GLY A 33 9.79 12.85 -2.02
N THR A 34 9.25 12.89 -0.82
CA THR A 34 9.23 11.72 0.06
C THR A 34 8.07 10.77 -0.24
N MET A 35 7.10 11.21 -1.05
CA MET A 35 5.90 10.43 -1.31
C MET A 35 6.14 9.39 -2.38
N GLN A 36 5.67 8.16 -2.13
CA GLN A 36 5.56 7.12 -3.14
C GLN A 36 4.13 6.62 -3.16
N LEU A 37 3.54 6.56 -4.35
CA LEU A 37 2.26 5.86 -4.57
C LEU A 37 2.58 4.50 -5.13
N ARG A 38 2.08 3.45 -4.48
CA ARG A 38 2.33 2.08 -4.89
C ARG A 38 1.04 1.30 -4.97
N TRP A 39 1.09 0.12 -5.59
CA TRP A 39 -0.03 -0.80 -5.70
C TRP A 39 0.36 -2.12 -5.08
N PHE A 40 -0.49 -2.62 -4.19
CA PHE A 40 -0.24 -3.85 -3.46
C PHE A 40 -1.42 -4.80 -3.65
N ALA A 41 -1.15 -5.95 -4.24
CA ALA A 41 -2.15 -6.98 -4.48
C ALA A 41 -1.51 -8.34 -4.18
N PRO A 42 -1.32 -8.66 -2.89
CA PRO A 42 -0.65 -9.89 -2.50
C PRO A 42 -1.48 -11.10 -2.89
N LYS A 43 -0.78 -12.17 -3.27
CA LYS A 43 -1.40 -13.45 -3.54
C LYS A 43 -0.98 -14.40 -2.44
N GLY A 44 -1.97 -14.88 -1.66
CA GLY A 44 -1.70 -15.72 -0.53
C GLY A 44 -1.39 -14.89 0.71
N GLU A 45 -0.49 -15.38 1.55
CA GLU A 45 -0.17 -14.73 2.81
C GLU A 45 0.60 -13.43 2.60
N ASP A 46 0.23 -12.41 3.38
CA ASP A 46 0.94 -11.14 3.40
C ASP A 46 2.19 -11.28 4.28
N THR A 47 3.36 -11.20 3.66
CA THR A 47 4.64 -11.39 4.33
C THR A 47 5.41 -10.07 4.53
N GLN A 48 4.73 -8.93 4.35
CA GLN A 48 5.41 -7.65 4.48
C GLN A 48 5.95 -7.41 5.90
N THR A 49 7.02 -6.61 5.97
CA THR A 49 7.63 -6.19 7.22
C THR A 49 7.35 -4.72 7.47
N PRO A 50 7.51 -4.22 8.72
CA PRO A 50 7.29 -2.79 8.98
C PRO A 50 8.16 -1.91 8.08
N HIS A 51 7.62 -0.75 7.71
CA HIS A 51 8.31 0.22 6.86
C HIS A 51 8.81 1.40 7.70
N ASP A 52 9.76 2.15 7.16
CA ASP A 52 10.38 3.27 7.87
C ASP A 52 9.71 4.62 7.61
N GLN A 53 8.58 4.63 6.92
CA GLN A 53 7.76 5.82 6.68
C GLN A 53 6.32 5.55 7.12
N ASP A 54 5.57 6.62 7.36
CA ASP A 54 4.12 6.51 7.54
C ASP A 54 3.48 6.05 6.23
N GLU A 55 2.39 5.31 6.33
CA GLU A 55 1.71 4.81 5.13
C GLU A 55 0.21 4.85 5.27
N LEU A 56 -0.45 5.08 4.13
CA LEU A 56 -1.90 5.11 4.02
C LEU A 56 -2.31 4.13 2.92
N TYR A 57 -3.23 3.25 3.25
CA TYR A 57 -3.85 2.35 2.29
C TYR A 57 -5.23 2.87 1.93
N ILE A 58 -5.57 2.86 0.65
CA ILE A 58 -6.94 3.08 0.17
C ILE A 58 -7.33 1.81 -0.58
N ILE A 59 -8.31 1.09 -0.08
CA ILE A 59 -8.70 -0.21 -0.65
C ILE A 59 -9.35 0.02 -2.01
N ALA A 60 -8.79 -0.60 -3.05
CA ALA A 60 -9.30 -0.48 -4.41
C ALA A 60 -10.35 -1.56 -4.70
N SER A 61 -10.12 -2.78 -4.25
CA SER A 61 -11.04 -3.91 -4.49
C SER A 61 -10.86 -4.97 -3.41
N GLY A 62 -11.89 -5.77 -3.24
CA GLY A 62 -11.84 -6.90 -2.32
C GLY A 62 -12.16 -6.54 -0.88
N THR A 63 -12.17 -7.58 -0.03
CA THR A 63 -12.46 -7.47 1.39
C THR A 63 -11.45 -8.30 2.17
N GLY A 64 -11.42 -8.13 3.49
CA GLY A 64 -10.55 -8.89 4.36
C GLY A 64 -10.45 -8.24 5.72
N TRP A 65 -9.39 -8.59 6.43
CA TRP A 65 -9.09 -8.06 7.76
C TRP A 65 -7.71 -7.42 7.75
N PHE A 66 -7.55 -6.35 8.50
CA PHE A 66 -6.28 -5.67 8.65
C PHE A 66 -5.85 -5.70 10.10
N ARG A 67 -4.63 -6.18 10.35
CA ARG A 67 -4.04 -6.22 11.69
C ARG A 67 -2.98 -5.13 11.79
N ARG A 68 -3.11 -4.31 12.84
CA ARG A 68 -2.10 -3.31 13.18
C ARG A 68 -1.81 -3.46 14.67
N GLY A 69 -0.65 -4.01 15.03
CA GLY A 69 -0.35 -4.36 16.39
C GLY A 69 -1.36 -5.37 16.94
N ALA A 70 -2.04 -5.04 18.02
CA ALA A 70 -3.07 -5.89 18.62
C ALA A 70 -4.46 -5.65 18.04
N GLU A 71 -4.63 -4.62 17.22
CA GLU A 71 -5.92 -4.27 16.64
C GLU A 71 -6.16 -5.04 15.35
N ARG A 72 -7.37 -5.56 15.17
CA ARG A 72 -7.77 -6.28 13.94
C ARG A 72 -9.12 -5.78 13.51
N VAL A 73 -9.20 -5.20 12.29
CA VAL A 73 -10.42 -4.58 11.78
C VAL A 73 -10.78 -5.12 10.40
N PRO A 74 -12.07 -5.26 10.07
CA PRO A 74 -12.48 -5.61 8.71
C PRO A 74 -12.43 -4.38 7.82
N PHE A 75 -12.21 -4.60 6.51
CA PHE A 75 -12.23 -3.52 5.53
C PHE A 75 -13.02 -3.91 4.30
N ALA A 76 -13.40 -2.90 3.52
CA ALA A 76 -14.11 -3.04 2.26
C ALA A 76 -13.57 -2.02 1.27
N PRO A 77 -13.95 -2.10 -0.03
CA PRO A 77 -13.48 -1.13 -1.02
C PRO A 77 -13.75 0.31 -0.58
N HIS A 78 -12.78 1.18 -0.89
CA HIS A 78 -12.77 2.61 -0.58
C HIS A 78 -12.47 2.96 0.88
N ASP A 79 -12.30 1.97 1.75
CA ASP A 79 -11.88 2.24 3.12
C ASP A 79 -10.41 2.65 3.16
N ALA A 80 -10.06 3.50 4.12
CA ALA A 80 -8.70 3.95 4.35
C ALA A 80 -8.13 3.34 5.63
N LEU A 81 -6.88 2.88 5.57
CA LEU A 81 -6.18 2.29 6.71
C LEU A 81 -4.86 3.02 6.90
N PHE A 82 -4.54 3.39 8.12
CA PHE A 82 -3.32 4.15 8.42
C PHE A 82 -2.38 3.35 9.30
N VAL A 83 -1.08 3.42 8.99
CA VAL A 83 -0.02 2.77 9.76
C VAL A 83 1.13 3.75 9.92
N ARG A 84 1.60 3.91 11.15
CA ARG A 84 2.78 4.72 11.41
C ARG A 84 4.06 3.94 11.10
N ALA A 85 5.12 4.68 10.81
CA ALA A 85 6.43 4.08 10.56
C ALA A 85 6.80 3.13 11.72
N GLY A 86 7.31 1.97 11.37
CA GLY A 86 7.76 0.97 12.34
C GLY A 86 6.68 0.10 12.95
N GLU A 87 5.40 0.38 12.69
CA GLU A 87 4.31 -0.43 13.23
C GLU A 87 4.16 -1.75 12.48
N ALA A 88 4.08 -2.85 13.22
CA ALA A 88 3.81 -4.16 12.62
C ALA A 88 2.36 -4.19 12.13
N HIS A 89 2.17 -4.65 10.90
CA HIS A 89 0.85 -4.70 10.28
C HIS A 89 0.83 -5.72 9.15
N ARG A 90 -0.38 -6.21 8.83
CA ARG A 90 -0.58 -7.09 7.67
C ARG A 90 -2.04 -7.24 7.34
N PHE A 91 -2.31 -7.62 6.10
CA PHE A 91 -3.63 -8.01 5.63
C PHE A 91 -3.83 -9.50 5.87
N GLU A 92 -5.03 -9.87 6.29
CA GLU A 92 -5.39 -11.26 6.62
C GLU A 92 -6.72 -11.62 5.97
N ASP A 93 -6.87 -12.88 5.60
CA ASP A 93 -8.13 -13.43 5.07
C ASP A 93 -8.72 -12.59 3.94
N THR A 94 -7.85 -12.16 3.02
CA THR A 94 -8.25 -11.30 1.91
C THR A 94 -8.95 -12.11 0.82
N SER A 95 -9.93 -11.46 0.18
CA SER A 95 -10.61 -12.05 -0.99
C SER A 95 -9.64 -12.15 -2.18
N ALA A 96 -10.01 -12.99 -3.15
CA ALA A 96 -9.14 -13.25 -4.30
C ALA A 96 -8.86 -12.00 -5.14
N ASP A 97 -9.79 -11.04 -5.13
CA ASP A 97 -9.67 -9.80 -5.91
C ASP A 97 -9.09 -8.64 -5.09
N PHE A 98 -8.55 -8.91 -3.91
CA PHE A 98 -8.02 -7.85 -3.05
C PHE A 98 -6.87 -7.10 -3.71
N ALA A 99 -6.97 -5.76 -3.69
CA ALA A 99 -5.91 -4.87 -4.13
C ALA A 99 -6.08 -3.52 -3.45
N THR A 100 -4.96 -2.85 -3.18
CA THR A 100 -4.99 -1.57 -2.48
C THR A 100 -3.94 -0.61 -3.02
N TRP A 101 -4.31 0.67 -3.06
CA TRP A 101 -3.34 1.75 -3.21
C TRP A 101 -2.57 1.89 -1.92
N VAL A 102 -1.28 2.20 -2.01
CA VAL A 102 -0.42 2.44 -0.85
C VAL A 102 0.33 3.75 -1.06
N VAL A 103 0.23 4.66 -0.09
CA VAL A 103 0.99 5.90 -0.10
C VAL A 103 1.98 5.86 1.05
N PHE A 104 3.28 5.92 0.72
CA PHE A 104 4.32 6.17 1.70
C PHE A 104 4.68 7.64 1.63
N TYR A 105 4.88 8.28 2.77
CA TYR A 105 5.16 9.71 2.77
C TYR A 105 5.92 10.13 4.03
N GLY A 106 6.54 11.31 3.96
CA GLY A 106 7.17 11.93 5.10
C GLY A 106 8.56 11.39 5.41
N ALA A 107 9.10 11.82 6.51
CA ALA A 107 10.45 11.48 6.93
C ALA A 107 10.57 10.02 7.33
N LYS A 108 11.77 9.47 7.19
CA LYS A 108 12.09 8.17 7.78
C LYS A 108 11.95 8.26 9.29
N GLY A 109 11.30 7.26 9.89
CA GLY A 109 10.96 7.28 11.29
C GLY A 109 9.59 7.87 11.57
N GLY A 110 8.94 8.42 10.55
CA GLY A 110 7.57 8.92 10.63
C GLY A 110 7.47 10.41 10.93
N GLU A 111 6.26 10.93 10.74
CA GLU A 111 5.91 12.31 11.06
C GLU A 111 5.43 12.41 12.50
N GLY A 112 6.03 13.29 13.24
CA GLY A 112 5.59 13.59 14.59
C GLY A 112 5.71 12.47 15.58
#